data_010907d0d63b46ebcc149fadc3b96300
#
_entry.id   010907d0d63b46ebcc149fadc3b96300
#
_cell.length_a   1.000
_cell.length_b   1.000
_cell.length_c   1.000
_cell.angle_alpha   90.00
_cell.angle_beta   90.00
_cell.angle_gamma   90.00
#
_symmetry.space_group_name_H-M   'P 1'
#
loop_
_entity.id
_entity.type
_entity.pdbx_description
1 polymer ?
#
loop_
_entity_poly.entity_id
_entity_poly.type
_entity_poly.pdbx_seq_one_letter_code
_entity_poly.pdbx_strand_id
1 'polypeptide(L)'
;LIGTTVLVVGTSSGTTTDFDGKYSIKAKAGDVLSYSYVGYATQNKTVGSASTINATLQPDNTLDEVVVTALGIKRNEKALGYSVQSIKGERMTEARESNISNALSGKIAGVQVTGTSGSVGASSRIVLRGNASITGNNEPLYVVDGVPIDNRSLGNAGSTGGVDLPNGAADINPDDIESVTVLKGPNAAALYGLRAGNGVIVITTKRGTAGKKFSVSINSNITFSNPLLLPNYQNSYGQGGDPSYFEYVNGSSGGVGDGVDESWGPALDVGLEFIQWNSQLKNGGKPLPWVSHPNNVKDFLDTGLNTSNNVSLSNENFRLSIGNSEELGMVPNTELKKVTIGLSGSLELGERMNANVSLNYFNIDSDNLPTSGYDNENPFQQFIWSARNVDFQELRDWRNFPLAPEGTKAEGTPLNWNHNFQNNPYWVLETNLNTFGKDRLVGNIDLSYQLTDWLTLNTKLGLDSYSQLETSRKAVGSNNAQNGSYFELQRRFEETNSSILLSINKLITEDIGFSLSLGGNHMNRDDTLTSAYLPNLELPNLYTLTNLQTNSTTRQNVTRGDINYIRPRNSQQINSAYAYGQFSYKEMVFLDFTARNDWASIL
;
A
#
# COMPACT_ATOMS: atom_id res chain seq x y z
N LEU A 1 -31.00 35.73 0.02
CA LEU A 1 -29.82 35.00 0.51
C LEU A 1 -28.65 35.97 0.65
N ILE A 2 -28.01 36.03 1.82
CA ILE A 2 -26.80 36.80 2.08
C ILE A 2 -25.57 36.07 1.53
N GLY A 3 -24.60 36.81 0.93
CA GLY A 3 -23.34 36.23 0.45
C GLY A 3 -23.47 35.44 -0.86
N THR A 4 -24.60 35.54 -1.57
CA THR A 4 -24.74 34.95 -2.92
C THR A 4 -23.76 35.64 -3.88
N THR A 5 -22.91 34.87 -4.54
CA THR A 5 -22.00 35.38 -5.56
C THR A 5 -22.75 35.69 -6.85
N VAL A 6 -22.57 36.91 -7.37
CA VAL A 6 -23.12 37.36 -8.66
C VAL A 6 -21.96 37.70 -9.57
N LEU A 7 -21.80 37.00 -10.70
CA LEU A 7 -20.67 37.15 -11.63
C LEU A 7 -21.17 37.46 -13.05
N VAL A 8 -20.53 38.36 -13.75
CA VAL A 8 -20.76 38.51 -15.19
C VAL A 8 -19.97 37.43 -15.93
N VAL A 9 -20.69 36.50 -16.56
CA VAL A 9 -20.09 35.34 -17.23
C VAL A 9 -19.10 35.75 -18.30
N GLY A 10 -17.92 35.15 -18.30
CA GLY A 10 -16.84 35.46 -19.24
C GLY A 10 -15.97 36.67 -18.84
N THR A 11 -16.17 37.27 -17.66
CA THR A 11 -15.37 38.37 -17.13
C THR A 11 -14.91 38.10 -15.69
N SER A 12 -14.02 38.92 -15.15
CA SER A 12 -13.65 38.92 -13.73
C SER A 12 -14.53 39.86 -12.87
N SER A 13 -15.60 40.44 -13.43
CA SER A 13 -16.51 41.34 -12.72
C SER A 13 -17.51 40.56 -11.90
N GLY A 14 -17.46 40.66 -10.58
CA GLY A 14 -18.37 40.00 -9.66
C GLY A 14 -18.62 40.82 -8.39
N THR A 15 -19.70 40.49 -7.69
CA THR A 15 -20.11 41.04 -6.40
C THR A 15 -20.79 39.96 -5.56
N THR A 16 -21.05 40.26 -4.28
CA THR A 16 -21.86 39.41 -3.39
C THR A 16 -23.08 40.15 -2.87
N THR A 17 -24.13 39.42 -2.57
CA THR A 17 -25.32 40.03 -1.96
C THR A 17 -25.05 40.41 -0.50
N ASP A 18 -25.67 41.51 -0.08
CA ASP A 18 -25.68 42.02 1.30
C ASP A 18 -26.65 41.23 2.22
N PHE A 19 -26.83 41.74 3.45
CA PHE A 19 -27.70 41.13 4.47
C PHE A 19 -29.17 41.03 4.04
N ASP A 20 -29.64 41.96 3.19
CA ASP A 20 -31.00 41.99 2.62
C ASP A 20 -31.12 41.18 1.34
N GLY A 21 -30.03 40.55 0.89
CA GLY A 21 -29.96 39.83 -0.40
C GLY A 21 -29.89 40.76 -1.61
N LYS A 22 -29.51 42.05 -1.42
CA LYS A 22 -29.35 43.04 -2.50
C LYS A 22 -27.92 43.03 -3.01
N TYR A 23 -27.74 43.31 -4.29
CA TYR A 23 -26.45 43.43 -4.92
C TYR A 23 -26.42 44.60 -5.93
N SER A 24 -25.23 45.06 -6.23
CA SER A 24 -24.99 46.04 -7.30
C SER A 24 -23.79 45.60 -8.16
N ILE A 25 -23.99 45.51 -9.46
CA ILE A 25 -22.95 45.08 -10.39
C ILE A 25 -23.05 45.89 -11.69
N LYS A 26 -21.90 46.25 -12.29
CA LYS A 26 -21.86 46.89 -13.60
C LYS A 26 -21.94 45.83 -14.70
N ALA A 27 -23.02 45.84 -15.48
CA ALA A 27 -23.21 44.95 -16.61
C ALA A 27 -23.89 45.70 -17.75
N LYS A 28 -23.76 45.20 -18.97
CA LYS A 28 -24.36 45.77 -20.20
C LYS A 28 -25.55 44.91 -20.62
N ALA A 29 -26.46 45.49 -21.37
CA ALA A 29 -27.52 44.70 -21.99
C ALA A 29 -26.90 43.62 -22.89
N GLY A 30 -27.36 42.34 -22.70
CA GLY A 30 -26.83 41.16 -23.36
C GLY A 30 -25.82 40.38 -22.52
N ASP A 31 -25.25 40.92 -21.45
CA ASP A 31 -24.40 40.15 -20.52
C ASP A 31 -25.23 39.11 -19.78
N VAL A 32 -24.58 38.03 -19.36
CA VAL A 32 -25.22 36.99 -18.54
C VAL A 32 -24.70 37.08 -17.11
N LEU A 33 -25.62 37.29 -16.15
CA LEU A 33 -25.33 37.21 -14.73
C LEU A 33 -25.51 35.81 -14.23
N SER A 34 -24.48 35.23 -13.59
CA SER A 34 -24.50 33.95 -12.92
C SER A 34 -24.61 34.16 -11.42
N TYR A 35 -25.63 33.58 -10.80
CA TYR A 35 -25.88 33.63 -9.36
C TYR A 35 -25.56 32.26 -8.76
N SER A 36 -24.62 32.20 -7.83
CA SER A 36 -24.22 30.98 -7.14
C SER A 36 -24.18 31.15 -5.63
N TYR A 37 -24.69 30.15 -4.92
CA TYR A 37 -24.66 30.07 -3.47
C TYR A 37 -24.54 28.62 -3.03
N VAL A 38 -23.82 28.36 -1.93
CA VAL A 38 -23.60 26.99 -1.44
C VAL A 38 -24.94 26.31 -1.10
N GLY A 39 -25.21 25.15 -1.67
CA GLY A 39 -26.45 24.39 -1.49
C GLY A 39 -27.62 24.86 -2.39
N TYR A 40 -27.36 25.70 -3.37
CA TYR A 40 -28.37 26.15 -4.35
C TYR A 40 -27.88 25.98 -5.79
N ALA A 41 -28.80 25.63 -6.69
CA ALA A 41 -28.51 25.52 -8.10
C ALA A 41 -28.12 26.88 -8.69
N THR A 42 -27.00 26.92 -9.43
CA THR A 42 -26.55 28.14 -10.11
C THR A 42 -27.56 28.58 -11.14
N GLN A 43 -28.01 29.82 -11.05
CA GLN A 43 -28.97 30.41 -12.00
C GLN A 43 -28.30 31.46 -12.87
N ASN A 44 -28.52 31.39 -14.18
CA ASN A 44 -28.06 32.38 -15.14
C ASN A 44 -29.21 33.23 -15.64
N LYS A 45 -29.03 34.57 -15.69
CA LYS A 45 -30.01 35.50 -16.23
C LYS A 45 -29.35 36.51 -17.16
N THR A 46 -29.90 36.71 -18.33
CA THR A 46 -29.44 37.70 -19.29
C THR A 46 -29.89 39.11 -18.88
N VAL A 47 -28.98 40.05 -18.89
CA VAL A 47 -29.25 41.48 -18.61
C VAL A 47 -30.05 42.07 -19.77
N GLY A 48 -31.28 42.49 -19.50
CA GLY A 48 -32.13 43.20 -20.46
C GLY A 48 -32.06 44.71 -20.29
N SER A 49 -33.15 45.40 -20.58
CA SER A 49 -33.29 46.86 -20.39
C SER A 49 -33.65 47.29 -18.96
N ALA A 50 -33.97 46.33 -18.09
CA ALA A 50 -34.35 46.60 -16.69
C ALA A 50 -33.12 46.86 -15.84
N SER A 51 -33.17 47.93 -14.98
CA SER A 51 -32.12 48.25 -14.04
C SER A 51 -32.07 47.36 -12.79
N THR A 52 -33.10 46.52 -12.59
CA THR A 52 -33.20 45.59 -11.45
C THR A 52 -33.45 44.20 -11.99
N ILE A 53 -32.60 43.24 -11.56
CA ILE A 53 -32.72 41.83 -11.93
C ILE A 53 -32.79 41.02 -10.62
N ASN A 54 -33.91 40.38 -10.39
CA ASN A 54 -34.12 39.47 -9.24
C ASN A 54 -33.87 38.02 -9.67
N ALA A 55 -33.17 37.28 -8.82
CA ALA A 55 -32.97 35.84 -8.98
C ALA A 55 -33.52 35.10 -7.77
N THR A 56 -34.24 34.02 -8.01
CA THR A 56 -34.74 33.11 -6.98
C THR A 56 -33.97 31.81 -7.13
N LEU A 57 -32.97 31.62 -6.28
CA LEU A 57 -32.21 30.37 -6.29
C LEU A 57 -33.06 29.25 -5.71
N GLN A 58 -33.12 28.14 -6.39
CA GLN A 58 -33.74 26.91 -5.90
C GLN A 58 -32.68 26.11 -5.10
N PRO A 59 -33.04 25.50 -3.97
CA PRO A 59 -32.16 24.57 -3.31
C PRO A 59 -31.64 23.56 -4.33
N ASP A 60 -30.32 23.36 -4.36
CA ASP A 60 -29.71 22.36 -5.23
C ASP A 60 -29.99 20.98 -4.63
N ASN A 61 -31.16 20.44 -4.96
CA ASN A 61 -31.54 19.06 -4.63
C ASN A 61 -30.80 18.05 -5.53
N THR A 62 -29.95 18.53 -6.45
CA THR A 62 -29.20 17.71 -7.41
C THR A 62 -27.78 17.37 -6.94
N LEU A 63 -27.43 17.59 -5.66
CA LEU A 63 -26.34 16.87 -5.04
C LEU A 63 -26.80 15.44 -4.69
N ASP A 64 -27.42 14.77 -5.64
CA ASP A 64 -27.52 13.33 -5.64
C ASP A 64 -26.11 12.80 -5.89
N GLU A 65 -25.41 12.46 -4.81
CA GLU A 65 -24.06 11.91 -4.91
C GLU A 65 -24.14 10.60 -5.68
N VAL A 66 -23.68 10.67 -6.95
CA VAL A 66 -23.61 9.49 -7.80
C VAL A 66 -22.37 8.72 -7.41
N VAL A 67 -22.56 7.55 -6.86
CA VAL A 67 -21.48 6.66 -6.45
C VAL A 67 -21.27 5.55 -7.48
N VAL A 68 -20.02 5.18 -7.69
CA VAL A 68 -19.69 3.99 -8.46
C VAL A 68 -19.94 2.77 -7.56
N THR A 69 -20.89 1.95 -7.97
CA THR A 69 -21.24 0.71 -7.27
C THR A 69 -20.50 -0.48 -7.88
N ALA A 70 -20.92 -1.69 -7.51
CA ALA A 70 -20.38 -2.92 -8.06
C ALA A 70 -20.49 -2.95 -9.60
N LEU A 71 -19.52 -3.60 -10.25
CA LEU A 71 -19.38 -3.72 -11.71
C LEU A 71 -19.15 -2.39 -12.45
N GLY A 72 -18.79 -1.30 -11.73
CA GLY A 72 -18.57 0.02 -12.31
C GLY A 72 -19.84 0.80 -12.66
N ILE A 73 -20.99 0.38 -12.15
CA ILE A 73 -22.28 1.01 -12.42
C ILE A 73 -22.42 2.26 -11.55
N LYS A 74 -22.72 3.38 -12.19
CA LYS A 74 -23.04 4.63 -11.49
C LYS A 74 -24.48 4.58 -11.00
N ARG A 75 -24.71 4.79 -9.70
CA ARG A 75 -26.04 4.87 -9.08
C ARG A 75 -26.11 6.05 -8.12
N ASN A 76 -27.32 6.54 -7.94
CA ASN A 76 -27.62 7.52 -6.93
C ASN A 76 -27.49 6.87 -5.54
N GLU A 77 -26.73 7.47 -4.62
CA GLU A 77 -26.51 6.93 -3.27
C GLU A 77 -27.82 6.71 -2.51
N LYS A 78 -28.77 7.62 -2.63
CA LYS A 78 -30.10 7.52 -2.00
C LYS A 78 -30.91 6.31 -2.44
N ALA A 79 -30.64 5.78 -3.65
CA ALA A 79 -31.34 4.64 -4.22
C ALA A 79 -30.71 3.29 -3.84
N LEU A 80 -29.70 3.26 -2.98
CA LEU A 80 -28.99 2.05 -2.59
C LEU A 80 -29.54 1.48 -1.30
N GLY A 81 -29.93 0.20 -1.31
CA GLY A 81 -30.38 -0.55 -0.14
C GLY A 81 -29.24 -0.97 0.82
N TYR A 82 -28.01 -0.46 0.64
CA TYR A 82 -26.83 -0.74 1.47
C TYR A 82 -25.97 0.50 1.66
N SER A 83 -25.22 0.52 2.76
CA SER A 83 -24.36 1.66 3.10
C SER A 83 -23.13 1.72 2.20
N VAL A 84 -23.00 2.83 1.50
CA VAL A 84 -21.86 3.20 0.66
C VAL A 84 -21.23 4.46 1.23
N GLN A 85 -19.93 4.58 1.09
CA GLN A 85 -19.23 5.83 1.38
C GLN A 85 -18.12 5.99 0.35
N SER A 86 -18.05 7.17 -0.27
CA SER A 86 -17.07 7.50 -1.30
C SER A 86 -16.14 8.62 -0.81
N ILE A 87 -14.88 8.56 -1.22
CA ILE A 87 -13.88 9.60 -1.01
C ILE A 87 -13.29 9.98 -2.34
N LYS A 88 -13.23 11.27 -2.63
CA LYS A 88 -12.57 11.79 -3.84
C LYS A 88 -11.05 11.61 -3.73
N GLY A 89 -10.39 11.36 -4.88
CA GLY A 89 -8.94 11.16 -4.96
C GLY A 89 -8.12 12.33 -4.42
N GLU A 90 -8.61 13.56 -4.54
CA GLU A 90 -7.96 14.75 -3.96
C GLU A 90 -7.72 14.61 -2.45
N ARG A 91 -8.68 14.06 -1.72
CA ARG A 91 -8.53 13.80 -0.28
C ARG A 91 -7.51 12.71 0.05
N MET A 92 -7.18 11.85 -0.90
CA MET A 92 -6.15 10.82 -0.74
C MET A 92 -4.74 11.41 -0.87
N THR A 93 -4.61 12.54 -1.58
CA THR A 93 -3.33 13.21 -1.84
C THR A 93 -3.03 14.38 -0.89
N GLU A 94 -3.99 14.84 -0.06
CA GLU A 94 -3.78 15.86 0.98
C GLU A 94 -2.76 15.44 2.02
N ALA A 95 -2.83 14.17 2.47
CA ALA A 95 -1.83 13.53 3.31
C ALA A 95 -1.42 12.23 2.60
N ARG A 96 -0.33 12.30 1.84
CA ARG A 96 0.13 11.17 1.02
C ARG A 96 0.69 10.07 1.89
N GLU A 97 0.22 8.88 1.64
CA GLU A 97 0.71 7.64 2.21
C GLU A 97 1.31 6.77 1.10
N SER A 98 2.37 6.04 1.40
CA SER A 98 3.00 5.09 0.46
C SER A 98 2.03 3.98 0.07
N ASN A 99 1.18 3.55 1.01
CA ASN A 99 0.11 2.59 0.81
C ASN A 99 -1.25 3.28 0.88
N ILE A 100 -2.00 3.24 -0.21
CA ILE A 100 -3.33 3.87 -0.31
C ILE A 100 -4.31 3.41 0.79
N SER A 101 -4.16 2.20 1.30
CA SER A 101 -4.98 1.68 2.40
C SER A 101 -4.86 2.56 3.65
N ASN A 102 -3.66 3.07 3.96
CA ASN A 102 -3.42 3.93 5.12
C ASN A 102 -4.14 5.27 4.99
N ALA A 103 -4.22 5.80 3.77
CA ALA A 103 -4.93 7.05 3.49
C ALA A 103 -6.44 6.98 3.76
N LEU A 104 -7.03 5.79 3.92
CA LEU A 104 -8.45 5.58 4.28
C LEU A 104 -8.68 5.66 5.79
N SER A 105 -7.63 5.60 6.61
CA SER A 105 -7.72 5.64 8.07
C SER A 105 -8.38 6.94 8.55
N GLY A 106 -9.39 6.80 9.40
CA GLY A 106 -10.12 7.95 9.96
C GLY A 106 -11.04 8.70 8.98
N LYS A 107 -11.03 8.36 7.67
CA LYS A 107 -11.84 9.06 6.65
C LYS A 107 -13.16 8.37 6.34
N ILE A 108 -13.28 7.07 6.63
CA ILE A 108 -14.47 6.28 6.34
C ILE A 108 -14.95 5.59 7.61
N ALA A 109 -16.23 5.80 7.97
CA ALA A 109 -16.81 5.17 9.13
C ALA A 109 -16.82 3.62 9.01
N GLY A 110 -16.43 2.91 10.09
CA GLY A 110 -16.39 1.45 10.13
C GLY A 110 -15.29 0.80 9.27
N VAL A 111 -14.30 1.57 8.84
CA VAL A 111 -13.06 1.09 8.23
C VAL A 111 -11.96 1.16 9.27
N GLN A 112 -11.40 0.01 9.61
CA GLN A 112 -10.22 -0.11 10.46
C GLN A 112 -9.03 -0.43 9.58
N VAL A 113 -7.99 0.39 9.66
CA VAL A 113 -6.72 0.19 8.95
C VAL A 113 -5.64 -0.09 9.97
N THR A 114 -4.87 -1.14 9.74
CA THR A 114 -3.73 -1.53 10.58
C THR A 114 -2.52 -1.76 9.67
N GLY A 115 -1.47 -0.96 9.86
CA GLY A 115 -0.17 -1.22 9.23
C GLY A 115 0.51 -2.42 9.88
N THR A 116 1.20 -3.22 9.11
CA THR A 116 1.90 -4.42 9.59
C THR A 116 3.22 -4.03 10.27
N SER A 117 3.94 -3.08 9.68
CA SER A 117 5.24 -2.61 10.18
C SER A 117 5.45 -1.12 9.86
N GLY A 118 6.60 -0.57 10.32
CA GLY A 118 7.08 0.77 9.94
C GLY A 118 8.09 0.75 8.79
N SER A 119 8.22 -0.38 8.08
CA SER A 119 9.14 -0.53 6.96
C SER A 119 8.69 0.26 5.73
N VAL A 120 9.62 0.56 4.83
CA VAL A 120 9.30 1.14 3.52
C VAL A 120 8.33 0.24 2.77
N GLY A 121 7.29 0.82 2.17
CA GLY A 121 6.29 0.07 1.42
C GLY A 121 5.47 -0.93 2.25
N ALA A 122 5.44 -0.81 3.58
CA ALA A 122 4.78 -1.74 4.48
C ALA A 122 3.36 -2.11 4.04
N SER A 123 3.00 -3.37 4.23
CA SER A 123 1.65 -3.84 3.99
C SER A 123 0.66 -3.25 5.00
N SER A 124 -0.58 -3.10 4.57
CA SER A 124 -1.66 -2.62 5.42
C SER A 124 -2.89 -3.51 5.28
N ARG A 125 -3.46 -3.85 6.41
CA ARG A 125 -4.68 -4.64 6.50
C ARG A 125 -5.88 -3.74 6.74
N ILE A 126 -6.93 -3.93 5.94
CA ILE A 126 -8.22 -3.28 6.14
C ILE A 126 -9.25 -4.29 6.62
N VAL A 127 -10.05 -3.89 7.59
CA VAL A 127 -11.22 -4.64 8.07
C VAL A 127 -12.43 -3.71 8.05
N LEU A 128 -13.53 -4.19 7.47
CA LEU A 128 -14.79 -3.46 7.39
C LEU A 128 -15.78 -3.99 8.43
N ARG A 129 -16.24 -3.12 9.35
CA ARG A 129 -17.22 -3.46 10.41
C ARG A 129 -16.78 -4.56 11.37
N GLY A 130 -15.46 -4.78 11.52
CA GLY A 130 -14.88 -5.80 12.41
C GLY A 130 -14.63 -7.15 11.73
N ASN A 131 -14.00 -8.07 12.47
CA ASN A 131 -13.69 -9.41 11.97
C ASN A 131 -14.94 -10.29 11.94
N ALA A 132 -15.27 -10.84 10.79
CA ALA A 132 -16.40 -11.75 10.57
C ALA A 132 -16.00 -13.22 10.78
N SER A 133 -14.73 -13.57 10.62
CA SER A 133 -14.19 -14.93 10.73
C SER A 133 -13.04 -14.98 11.73
N ILE A 134 -12.98 -16.03 12.55
CA ILE A 134 -11.88 -16.28 13.49
C ILE A 134 -10.65 -16.87 12.77
N THR A 135 -10.87 -17.70 11.76
CA THR A 135 -9.82 -18.45 11.07
C THR A 135 -9.64 -18.06 9.60
N GLY A 136 -10.60 -17.35 9.03
CA GLY A 136 -10.59 -16.95 7.61
C GLY A 136 -10.03 -15.55 7.38
N ASN A 137 -9.88 -15.21 6.11
CA ASN A 137 -9.55 -13.84 5.70
C ASN A 137 -10.71 -12.90 6.02
N ASN A 138 -10.42 -11.76 6.66
CA ASN A 138 -11.38 -10.71 6.99
C ASN A 138 -11.19 -9.43 6.14
N GLU A 139 -10.31 -9.47 5.14
CA GLU A 139 -10.05 -8.33 4.28
C GLU A 139 -11.11 -8.18 3.19
N PRO A 140 -11.46 -6.96 2.80
CA PRO A 140 -12.36 -6.71 1.69
C PRO A 140 -11.71 -7.06 0.35
N LEU A 141 -12.53 -7.28 -0.66
CA LEU A 141 -12.08 -7.39 -2.04
C LEU A 141 -11.70 -6.00 -2.57
N TYR A 142 -10.56 -5.88 -3.22
CA TYR A 142 -10.15 -4.68 -3.95
C TYR A 142 -10.53 -4.81 -5.42
N VAL A 143 -11.05 -3.73 -5.97
CA VAL A 143 -11.49 -3.66 -7.37
C VAL A 143 -11.00 -2.36 -7.98
N VAL A 144 -10.23 -2.42 -9.06
CA VAL A 144 -9.72 -1.25 -9.78
C VAL A 144 -10.39 -1.18 -11.15
N ASP A 145 -11.11 -0.10 -11.43
CA ASP A 145 -11.89 0.10 -12.66
C ASP A 145 -12.82 -1.07 -13.03
N GLY A 146 -13.32 -1.76 -11.99
CA GLY A 146 -14.19 -2.91 -12.15
C GLY A 146 -13.47 -4.26 -12.29
N VAL A 147 -12.15 -4.29 -12.21
CA VAL A 147 -11.34 -5.52 -12.19
C VAL A 147 -11.00 -5.88 -10.74
N PRO A 148 -11.41 -7.05 -10.24
CA PRO A 148 -10.91 -7.58 -8.98
C PRO A 148 -9.40 -7.76 -9.04
N ILE A 149 -8.69 -7.31 -7.99
CA ILE A 149 -7.24 -7.42 -7.91
C ILE A 149 -6.79 -8.26 -6.72
N ASP A 150 -5.62 -8.88 -6.85
CA ASP A 150 -4.95 -9.52 -5.71
C ASP A 150 -4.34 -8.46 -4.79
N ASN A 151 -4.79 -8.45 -3.53
CA ASN A 151 -4.31 -7.53 -2.49
C ASN A 151 -3.58 -8.26 -1.36
N ARG A 152 -3.31 -9.55 -1.49
CA ARG A 152 -2.63 -10.30 -0.43
C ARG A 152 -1.28 -9.66 -0.10
N SER A 153 -0.95 -9.55 1.18
CA SER A 153 0.44 -9.41 1.59
C SER A 153 1.13 -10.76 1.37
N LEU A 154 2.15 -10.77 0.55
CA LEU A 154 2.90 -11.97 0.17
C LEU A 154 4.15 -12.14 1.03
N GLY A 155 4.47 -11.15 1.87
CA GLY A 155 5.54 -11.22 2.84
C GLY A 155 5.32 -12.30 3.91
N ASN A 156 6.40 -12.74 4.50
CA ASN A 156 6.41 -13.72 5.58
C ASN A 156 6.67 -13.08 6.95
N ALA A 157 6.47 -11.77 7.06
CA ALA A 157 6.63 -11.04 8.32
C ALA A 157 5.76 -11.62 9.43
N GLY A 158 6.37 -11.89 10.56
CA GLY A 158 5.70 -12.47 11.71
C GLY A 158 6.43 -12.17 13.02
N SER A 159 5.94 -12.78 14.11
CA SER A 159 6.57 -12.62 15.44
C SER A 159 7.98 -13.21 15.53
N THR A 160 8.31 -14.16 14.67
CA THR A 160 9.58 -14.91 14.69
C THR A 160 10.54 -14.50 13.57
N GLY A 161 10.24 -13.45 12.82
CA GLY A 161 11.07 -12.97 11.72
C GLY A 161 10.29 -12.76 10.43
N GLY A 162 11.01 -12.63 9.32
CA GLY A 162 10.48 -12.44 7.99
C GLY A 162 10.43 -10.99 7.54
N VAL A 163 10.04 -10.79 6.29
CA VAL A 163 10.02 -9.49 5.62
C VAL A 163 8.58 -9.09 5.30
N ASP A 164 8.23 -7.84 5.61
CA ASP A 164 6.94 -7.27 5.23
C ASP A 164 7.04 -6.72 3.81
N LEU A 165 6.24 -7.26 2.91
CA LEU A 165 6.21 -6.86 1.50
C LEU A 165 4.98 -6.03 1.17
N PRO A 166 5.09 -5.08 0.22
CA PRO A 166 3.95 -4.30 -0.23
C PRO A 166 2.79 -5.18 -0.70
N ASN A 167 1.57 -4.91 -0.22
CA ASN A 167 0.36 -5.54 -0.73
C ASN A 167 -0.13 -4.86 -2.02
N GLY A 168 -1.12 -5.44 -2.70
CA GLY A 168 -1.58 -4.95 -4.01
C GLY A 168 -2.12 -3.51 -4.01
N ALA A 169 -2.65 -3.03 -2.89
CA ALA A 169 -3.10 -1.64 -2.76
C ALA A 169 -1.93 -0.63 -2.74
N ALA A 170 -0.76 -1.04 -2.25
CA ALA A 170 0.45 -0.22 -2.27
C ALA A 170 0.99 0.04 -3.68
N ASP A 171 0.62 -0.79 -4.67
CA ASP A 171 1.04 -0.62 -6.06
C ASP A 171 0.43 0.64 -6.69
N ILE A 172 -0.80 0.99 -6.27
CA ILE A 172 -1.63 2.02 -6.91
C ILE A 172 -1.09 3.42 -6.61
N ASN A 173 -0.97 4.25 -7.66
CA ASN A 173 -0.56 5.64 -7.53
C ASN A 173 -1.75 6.51 -7.07
N PRO A 174 -1.68 7.18 -5.90
CA PRO A 174 -2.75 8.05 -5.40
C PRO A 174 -3.12 9.19 -6.37
N ASP A 175 -2.18 9.68 -7.18
CA ASP A 175 -2.43 10.74 -8.15
C ASP A 175 -3.35 10.32 -9.29
N ASP A 176 -3.44 9.03 -9.58
CA ASP A 176 -4.27 8.48 -10.64
C ASP A 176 -5.69 8.13 -10.17
N ILE A 177 -5.99 8.30 -8.87
CA ILE A 177 -7.29 7.98 -8.31
C ILE A 177 -8.26 9.14 -8.49
N GLU A 178 -9.44 8.84 -9.03
CA GLU A 178 -10.59 9.74 -9.07
C GLU A 178 -11.41 9.63 -7.77
N SER A 179 -11.70 8.38 -7.34
CA SER A 179 -12.45 8.12 -6.13
C SER A 179 -12.17 6.73 -5.56
N VAL A 180 -12.37 6.59 -4.26
CA VAL A 180 -12.41 5.30 -3.56
C VAL A 180 -13.77 5.15 -2.90
N THR A 181 -14.50 4.11 -3.28
CA THR A 181 -15.84 3.80 -2.77
C THR A 181 -15.79 2.51 -1.96
N VAL A 182 -16.28 2.56 -0.72
CA VAL A 182 -16.33 1.38 0.17
C VAL A 182 -17.76 0.88 0.25
N LEU A 183 -17.96 -0.35 -0.23
CA LEU A 183 -19.24 -1.05 -0.21
C LEU A 183 -19.26 -1.96 1.02
N LYS A 184 -20.12 -1.60 1.98
CA LYS A 184 -20.18 -2.26 3.30
C LYS A 184 -21.39 -3.19 3.36
N GLY A 185 -21.17 -4.48 3.36
CA GLY A 185 -22.23 -5.46 3.59
C GLY A 185 -22.41 -6.49 2.47
N PRO A 186 -23.11 -7.60 2.77
CA PRO A 186 -23.21 -8.74 1.86
C PRO A 186 -24.00 -8.44 0.58
N ASN A 187 -24.95 -7.50 0.59
CA ASN A 187 -25.74 -7.17 -0.60
C ASN A 187 -24.90 -6.52 -1.70
N ALA A 188 -23.96 -5.64 -1.32
CA ALA A 188 -22.99 -5.10 -2.26
C ALA A 188 -22.03 -6.19 -2.79
N ALA A 189 -21.69 -7.12 -1.90
CA ALA A 189 -20.83 -8.24 -2.19
C ALA A 189 -21.48 -9.28 -3.12
N ALA A 190 -22.79 -9.42 -3.15
CA ALA A 190 -23.48 -10.40 -4.00
C ALA A 190 -23.13 -10.23 -5.50
N LEU A 191 -22.78 -9.03 -5.94
CA LEU A 191 -22.36 -8.77 -7.32
C LEU A 191 -20.95 -9.27 -7.65
N TYR A 192 -20.06 -9.36 -6.65
CA TYR A 192 -18.69 -9.88 -6.79
C TYR A 192 -18.52 -11.32 -6.28
N GLY A 193 -19.59 -11.95 -5.78
CA GLY A 193 -19.60 -13.32 -5.25
C GLY A 193 -19.00 -13.43 -3.85
N LEU A 194 -18.69 -14.67 -3.44
CA LEU A 194 -18.19 -14.99 -2.10
C LEU A 194 -16.90 -14.25 -1.71
N ARG A 195 -16.07 -13.88 -2.68
CA ARG A 195 -14.83 -13.12 -2.46
C ARG A 195 -15.06 -11.74 -1.81
N ALA A 196 -16.25 -11.20 -1.99
CA ALA A 196 -16.65 -9.90 -1.45
C ALA A 196 -17.50 -10.00 -0.16
N GLY A 197 -17.51 -11.16 0.50
CA GLY A 197 -18.26 -11.38 1.74
C GLY A 197 -17.90 -10.42 2.87
N ASN A 198 -16.65 -9.93 2.91
CA ASN A 198 -16.15 -8.94 3.86
C ASN A 198 -16.29 -7.48 3.38
N GLY A 199 -17.02 -7.25 2.27
CA GLY A 199 -17.15 -5.95 1.62
C GLY A 199 -16.19 -5.76 0.46
N VAL A 200 -16.28 -4.59 -0.18
CA VAL A 200 -15.50 -4.25 -1.39
C VAL A 200 -14.95 -2.83 -1.29
N ILE A 201 -13.71 -2.65 -1.68
CA ILE A 201 -13.09 -1.35 -1.91
C ILE A 201 -12.97 -1.16 -3.42
N VAL A 202 -13.78 -0.26 -3.97
CA VAL A 202 -13.78 0.07 -5.40
C VAL A 202 -12.95 1.32 -5.61
N ILE A 203 -11.89 1.19 -6.39
CA ILE A 203 -10.99 2.27 -6.78
C ILE A 203 -11.30 2.61 -8.24
N THR A 204 -11.67 3.87 -8.48
CA THR A 204 -11.88 4.39 -9.82
C THR A 204 -10.70 5.27 -10.18
N THR A 205 -10.07 5.02 -11.33
CA THR A 205 -8.97 5.83 -11.81
C THR A 205 -9.46 7.02 -12.64
N LYS A 206 -8.65 8.10 -12.66
CA LYS A 206 -8.91 9.29 -13.45
C LYS A 206 -8.92 8.96 -14.94
N ARG A 207 -9.87 9.55 -15.65
CA ARG A 207 -10.03 9.41 -17.10
C ARG A 207 -9.87 10.76 -17.80
N GLY A 208 -10.08 10.80 -19.10
CA GLY A 208 -10.23 12.04 -19.86
C GLY A 208 -11.38 12.88 -19.31
N THR A 209 -11.30 14.20 -19.47
CA THR A 209 -12.29 15.14 -18.95
C THR A 209 -13.06 15.75 -20.11
N ALA A 210 -14.38 15.53 -20.16
CA ALA A 210 -15.27 16.08 -21.20
C ALA A 210 -15.09 17.59 -21.34
N GLY A 211 -15.06 18.08 -22.59
CA GLY A 211 -14.92 19.50 -22.93
C GLY A 211 -13.51 20.06 -22.83
N LYS A 212 -12.51 19.31 -22.37
CA LYS A 212 -11.10 19.73 -22.35
C LYS A 212 -10.38 19.23 -23.61
N LYS A 213 -9.88 20.15 -24.45
CA LYS A 213 -9.12 19.79 -25.64
C LYS A 213 -7.77 19.15 -25.29
N PHE A 214 -7.07 19.67 -24.28
CA PHE A 214 -5.78 19.16 -23.82
C PHE A 214 -5.45 19.71 -22.43
N SER A 215 -4.92 18.86 -21.55
CA SER A 215 -4.50 19.22 -20.20
C SER A 215 -3.24 18.48 -19.80
N VAL A 216 -2.29 19.18 -19.20
CA VAL A 216 -1.09 18.62 -18.56
C VAL A 216 -1.21 18.91 -17.06
N SER A 217 -1.00 17.89 -16.24
CA SER A 217 -0.91 18.02 -14.79
C SER A 217 0.44 17.48 -14.31
N ILE A 218 1.11 18.23 -13.46
CA ILE A 218 2.38 17.86 -12.85
C ILE A 218 2.20 17.98 -11.34
N ASN A 219 2.43 16.85 -10.63
CA ASN A 219 2.42 16.79 -9.18
C ASN A 219 3.79 16.36 -8.70
N SER A 220 4.34 17.06 -7.72
CA SER A 220 5.59 16.69 -7.04
C SER A 220 5.40 16.83 -5.55
N ASN A 221 5.84 15.84 -4.79
CA ASN A 221 5.74 15.82 -3.35
C ASN A 221 7.03 15.30 -2.72
N ILE A 222 7.41 15.89 -1.59
CA ILE A 222 8.53 15.45 -0.76
C ILE A 222 8.03 15.36 0.67
N THR A 223 8.24 14.20 1.30
CA THR A 223 7.83 13.94 2.69
C THR A 223 9.04 13.49 3.51
N PHE A 224 9.25 14.11 4.67
CA PHE A 224 10.24 13.70 5.65
C PHE A 224 9.54 12.95 6.78
N SER A 225 10.08 11.79 7.17
CA SER A 225 9.52 10.94 8.21
C SER A 225 10.50 10.78 9.35
N ASN A 226 10.01 10.93 10.58
CA ASN A 226 10.77 10.67 11.80
C ASN A 226 9.94 9.80 12.75
N PRO A 227 10.57 9.01 13.65
CA PRO A 227 9.83 8.17 14.57
C PRO A 227 8.98 9.05 15.52
N LEU A 228 7.69 8.73 15.64
CA LEU A 228 6.76 9.43 16.53
C LEU A 228 7.03 9.09 18.00
N LEU A 229 7.21 7.80 18.28
CA LEU A 229 7.46 7.27 19.62
C LEU A 229 8.57 6.23 19.55
N LEU A 230 9.45 6.26 20.52
CA LEU A 230 10.53 5.28 20.72
C LEU A 230 10.35 4.60 22.07
N PRO A 231 10.80 3.34 22.24
CA PRO A 231 10.80 2.67 23.53
C PRO A 231 11.58 3.44 24.58
N ASN A 232 11.08 3.48 25.78
CA ASN A 232 11.78 4.07 26.92
C ASN A 232 12.52 2.95 27.67
N TYR A 233 13.79 2.76 27.31
CA TYR A 233 14.64 1.77 27.94
C TYR A 233 15.26 2.30 29.25
N GLN A 234 15.62 1.38 30.16
CA GLN A 234 16.42 1.72 31.33
C GLN A 234 17.83 2.17 30.90
N ASN A 235 18.44 3.08 31.65
CA ASN A 235 19.81 3.59 31.44
C ASN A 235 20.61 3.61 32.73
N SER A 236 20.22 2.81 33.72
CA SER A 236 20.86 2.77 35.05
C SER A 236 21.93 1.68 35.16
N TYR A 237 21.81 0.61 34.37
CA TYR A 237 22.70 -0.53 34.43
C TYR A 237 23.25 -0.87 33.04
N GLY A 238 24.52 -1.24 32.96
CA GLY A 238 25.19 -1.64 31.74
C GLY A 238 25.13 -3.13 31.48
N GLN A 239 25.95 -3.61 30.52
CA GLN A 239 26.05 -5.01 30.14
C GLN A 239 26.44 -5.90 31.31
N GLY A 240 25.95 -7.14 31.32
CA GLY A 240 26.22 -8.17 32.30
C GLY A 240 25.00 -8.57 33.13
N GLY A 241 25.13 -9.68 33.85
CA GLY A 241 24.13 -10.21 34.78
C GLY A 241 24.48 -9.98 36.25
N ASP A 242 25.62 -9.36 36.56
CA ASP A 242 26.12 -9.10 37.94
C ASP A 242 26.36 -7.60 38.13
N PRO A 243 25.68 -6.94 39.08
CA PRO A 243 25.81 -5.50 39.29
C PRO A 243 27.13 -5.07 39.93
N SER A 244 27.97 -6.00 40.38
CA SER A 244 29.21 -5.70 41.07
C SER A 244 30.44 -5.65 40.16
N TYR A 245 30.39 -6.28 39.00
CA TYR A 245 31.55 -6.45 38.12
C TYR A 245 31.21 -6.65 36.67
N PHE A 246 32.08 -6.21 35.76
CA PHE A 246 32.03 -6.47 34.33
C PHE A 246 33.42 -6.78 33.79
N GLU A 247 33.54 -7.76 32.92
CA GLU A 247 34.74 -8.10 32.20
C GLU A 247 34.46 -8.37 30.73
N TYR A 248 35.21 -7.75 29.83
CA TYR A 248 35.18 -8.06 28.40
C TYR A 248 36.14 -9.21 28.10
N VAL A 249 35.61 -10.34 27.66
CA VAL A 249 36.34 -11.59 27.40
C VAL A 249 36.17 -12.13 25.98
N ASN A 250 35.79 -11.27 25.03
CA ASN A 250 35.54 -11.62 23.64
C ASN A 250 34.44 -12.68 23.46
N GLY A 251 33.36 -12.60 24.23
CA GLY A 251 32.25 -13.53 24.13
C GLY A 251 32.48 -14.92 24.69
N SER A 252 33.66 -15.20 25.28
CA SER A 252 33.92 -16.46 25.93
C SER A 252 33.21 -16.53 27.28
N SER A 253 32.03 -17.06 27.29
CA SER A 253 31.13 -17.47 28.38
C SER A 253 31.40 -16.95 29.80
N GLY A 254 30.40 -16.38 30.42
CA GLY A 254 30.31 -16.08 31.86
C GLY A 254 29.28 -14.97 32.08
N GLY A 255 28.36 -15.15 33.03
CA GLY A 255 27.28 -14.17 33.33
C GLY A 255 27.74 -12.82 33.87
N VAL A 256 29.05 -12.61 34.04
CA VAL A 256 29.65 -11.34 34.49
C VAL A 256 30.26 -10.49 33.37
N GLY A 257 30.31 -11.03 32.15
CA GLY A 257 31.01 -10.39 31.04
C GLY A 257 30.14 -10.18 29.81
N ASP A 258 30.81 -9.96 28.69
CA ASP A 258 30.24 -9.81 27.35
C ASP A 258 29.74 -11.13 26.75
N GLY A 259 29.75 -12.24 27.49
CA GLY A 259 29.11 -13.51 27.12
C GLY A 259 27.60 -13.49 27.19
N VAL A 260 27.02 -12.44 27.79
CA VAL A 260 25.55 -12.21 27.91
C VAL A 260 25.17 -10.87 27.28
N ASP A 261 23.92 -10.73 26.86
CA ASP A 261 23.39 -9.49 26.27
C ASP A 261 22.40 -8.77 27.21
N GLU A 262 22.20 -9.25 28.43
CA GLU A 262 21.44 -8.58 29.47
C GLU A 262 22.10 -7.28 29.93
N SER A 263 21.32 -6.31 30.37
CA SER A 263 21.74 -5.02 30.93
C SER A 263 21.41 -4.93 32.43
N TRP A 264 21.95 -5.88 33.22
CA TRP A 264 21.89 -5.95 34.69
C TRP A 264 23.27 -5.97 35.34
N GLY A 265 24.28 -5.51 34.61
CA GLY A 265 25.64 -5.34 35.09
C GLY A 265 25.82 -4.12 36.00
N PRO A 266 27.04 -3.62 36.20
CA PRO A 266 27.34 -2.48 37.06
C PRO A 266 26.56 -1.21 36.70
N ALA A 267 26.30 -0.36 37.70
CA ALA A 267 25.61 0.91 37.53
C ALA A 267 26.38 1.84 36.58
N LEU A 268 25.64 2.46 35.67
CA LEU A 268 26.14 3.44 34.72
C LEU A 268 26.24 4.85 35.35
N ASP A 269 27.10 5.70 34.79
CA ASP A 269 27.21 7.14 35.11
C ASP A 269 27.63 7.43 36.57
N VAL A 270 28.26 6.45 37.24
CA VAL A 270 28.72 6.60 38.63
C VAL A 270 30.25 6.67 38.76
N GLY A 271 30.95 6.89 37.65
CA GLY A 271 32.41 7.06 37.63
C GLY A 271 33.19 5.74 37.56
N LEU A 272 32.56 4.62 37.25
CA LEU A 272 33.22 3.35 36.98
C LEU A 272 33.87 3.34 35.60
N GLU A 273 34.96 2.55 35.48
CA GLU A 273 35.65 2.30 34.22
C GLU A 273 35.91 0.81 34.08
N PHE A 274 35.65 0.28 32.85
CA PHE A 274 35.91 -1.12 32.53
C PHE A 274 36.56 -1.26 31.15
N ILE A 275 37.28 -2.36 30.93
CA ILE A 275 37.67 -2.78 29.58
C ILE A 275 36.40 -3.22 28.88
N GLN A 276 36.12 -2.60 27.73
CA GLN A 276 34.96 -2.82 26.91
C GLN A 276 35.37 -3.31 25.51
N TRP A 277 34.43 -3.73 24.70
CA TRP A 277 34.64 -4.28 23.35
C TRP A 277 35.49 -3.37 22.44
N ASN A 278 35.40 -2.05 22.61
CA ASN A 278 36.09 -1.02 21.83
C ASN A 278 37.32 -0.43 22.52
N SER A 279 37.70 -0.93 23.68
CA SER A 279 38.86 -0.40 24.45
C SER A 279 40.18 -0.46 23.66
N GLN A 280 40.41 -1.55 22.90
CA GLN A 280 41.60 -1.68 22.06
C GLN A 280 41.62 -0.64 20.94
N LEU A 281 40.47 -0.32 20.39
CA LEU A 281 40.34 0.67 19.30
C LEU A 281 40.54 2.10 19.79
N LYS A 282 40.02 2.43 20.99
CA LYS A 282 39.97 3.81 21.50
C LYS A 282 41.23 4.23 22.27
N ASN A 283 41.75 3.36 23.12
CA ASN A 283 42.82 3.76 24.03
C ASN A 283 43.89 2.69 24.29
N GLY A 284 44.07 1.76 23.35
CA GLY A 284 45.09 0.71 23.44
C GLY A 284 44.79 -0.36 24.50
N GLY A 285 43.52 -0.68 24.70
CA GLY A 285 43.08 -1.75 25.59
C GLY A 285 42.95 -1.36 27.07
N LYS A 286 43.01 -0.07 27.39
CA LYS A 286 42.79 0.44 28.77
C LYS A 286 41.27 0.55 29.06
N PRO A 287 40.87 0.58 30.35
CA PRO A 287 39.52 0.83 30.73
C PRO A 287 38.95 2.12 30.13
N LEU A 288 37.67 2.10 29.78
CA LEU A 288 36.87 3.23 29.30
C LEU A 288 35.78 3.56 30.30
N PRO A 289 35.32 4.83 30.36
CA PRO A 289 34.20 5.22 31.22
C PRO A 289 32.96 4.34 30.97
N TRP A 290 32.29 3.93 32.06
CA TRP A 290 31.11 3.12 32.07
C TRP A 290 29.89 4.03 32.12
N VAL A 291 29.45 4.46 30.93
CA VAL A 291 28.41 5.50 30.76
C VAL A 291 27.23 5.01 29.93
N SER A 292 26.08 5.63 30.12
CA SER A 292 24.88 5.30 29.37
C SER A 292 24.80 6.00 28.01
N HIS A 293 24.15 5.34 27.04
CA HIS A 293 23.85 5.88 25.71
C HIS A 293 22.34 5.86 25.47
N PRO A 294 21.56 6.78 26.11
CA PRO A 294 20.10 6.74 26.09
C PRO A 294 19.47 7.00 24.73
N ASN A 295 20.21 7.60 23.80
CA ASN A 295 19.72 7.97 22.48
C ASN A 295 19.99 6.90 21.40
N ASN A 296 20.54 5.75 21.73
CA ASN A 296 20.96 4.71 20.77
C ASN A 296 19.93 4.43 19.68
N VAL A 297 18.65 4.24 20.04
CA VAL A 297 17.59 3.94 19.07
C VAL A 297 17.30 5.13 18.17
N LYS A 298 17.29 6.34 18.74
CA LYS A 298 17.07 7.57 17.99
C LYS A 298 18.21 7.85 17.01
N ASP A 299 19.43 7.71 17.49
CA ASP A 299 20.65 8.04 16.73
C ASP A 299 20.95 6.98 15.65
N PHE A 300 20.43 5.76 15.81
CA PHE A 300 20.50 4.71 14.80
C PHE A 300 19.63 5.00 13.58
N LEU A 301 18.47 5.63 13.79
CA LEU A 301 17.50 5.88 12.73
C LEU A 301 17.87 7.11 11.91
N ASP A 302 17.80 6.99 10.61
CA ASP A 302 17.89 8.11 9.69
C ASP A 302 16.53 8.83 9.58
N THR A 303 16.52 10.04 9.05
CA THR A 303 15.26 10.68 8.61
C THR A 303 14.81 10.02 7.32
N GLY A 304 13.64 9.41 7.33
CA GLY A 304 13.05 8.84 6.13
C GLY A 304 12.67 9.92 5.12
N LEU A 305 12.85 9.65 3.84
CA LEU A 305 12.55 10.57 2.74
C LEU A 305 11.68 9.86 1.71
N ASN A 306 10.51 10.42 1.41
CA ASN A 306 9.67 9.96 0.31
C ASN A 306 9.55 11.08 -0.73
N THR A 307 9.99 10.81 -1.95
CA THR A 307 9.81 11.68 -3.11
C THR A 307 8.82 11.03 -4.07
N SER A 308 7.86 11.80 -4.55
CA SER A 308 6.84 11.31 -5.49
C SER A 308 6.57 12.36 -6.55
N ASN A 309 6.72 11.97 -7.81
CA ASN A 309 6.49 12.82 -8.97
C ASN A 309 5.51 12.13 -9.92
N ASN A 310 4.54 12.89 -10.42
CA ASN A 310 3.57 12.39 -11.38
C ASN A 310 3.33 13.42 -12.48
N VAL A 311 3.36 12.98 -13.72
CA VAL A 311 3.01 13.79 -14.88
C VAL A 311 1.87 13.11 -15.61
N SER A 312 0.78 13.81 -15.87
CA SER A 312 -0.31 13.28 -16.65
C SER A 312 -0.73 14.21 -17.78
N LEU A 313 -1.10 13.58 -18.87
CA LEU A 313 -1.56 14.17 -20.11
C LEU A 313 -2.97 13.68 -20.39
N SER A 314 -3.92 14.56 -20.60
CA SER A 314 -5.30 14.15 -20.85
C SER A 314 -6.03 15.08 -21.80
N ASN A 315 -7.02 14.54 -22.49
CA ASN A 315 -8.06 15.26 -23.20
C ASN A 315 -9.44 14.68 -22.82
N GLU A 316 -10.46 14.93 -23.62
CA GLU A 316 -11.80 14.39 -23.34
C GLU A 316 -11.89 12.86 -23.46
N ASN A 317 -11.07 12.25 -24.34
CA ASN A 317 -11.18 10.84 -24.70
C ASN A 317 -10.07 9.96 -24.10
N PHE A 318 -8.93 10.51 -23.68
CA PHE A 318 -7.85 9.73 -23.13
C PHE A 318 -7.12 10.43 -22.00
N ARG A 319 -6.43 9.64 -21.18
CA ARG A 319 -5.45 10.11 -20.20
C ARG A 319 -4.27 9.14 -20.18
N LEU A 320 -3.06 9.71 -20.21
CA LEU A 320 -1.78 9.02 -19.96
C LEU A 320 -1.17 9.63 -18.70
N SER A 321 -0.71 8.80 -17.78
CA SER A 321 -0.04 9.19 -16.55
C SER A 321 1.26 8.42 -16.40
N ILE A 322 2.32 9.09 -15.95
CA ILE A 322 3.60 8.49 -15.59
C ILE A 322 3.98 9.01 -14.22
N GLY A 323 4.14 8.10 -13.27
CA GLY A 323 4.54 8.37 -11.91
C GLY A 323 5.86 7.70 -11.55
N ASN A 324 6.64 8.36 -10.71
CA ASN A 324 7.83 7.81 -10.07
C ASN A 324 7.81 8.19 -8.59
N SER A 325 8.06 7.23 -7.71
CA SER A 325 8.30 7.50 -6.30
C SER A 325 9.50 6.71 -5.78
N GLU A 326 10.24 7.33 -4.87
CA GLU A 326 11.34 6.74 -4.16
C GLU A 326 11.15 7.02 -2.66
N GLU A 327 11.17 5.96 -1.87
CA GLU A 327 11.03 6.00 -0.43
C GLU A 327 12.31 5.46 0.21
N LEU A 328 13.05 6.31 0.91
CA LEU A 328 14.18 5.95 1.76
C LEU A 328 13.65 5.77 3.18
N GLY A 329 13.92 4.63 3.77
CA GLY A 329 13.42 4.27 5.09
C GLY A 329 14.13 4.98 6.24
N MET A 330 13.50 4.96 7.42
CA MET A 330 14.15 5.39 8.66
C MET A 330 15.21 4.38 9.14
N VAL A 331 15.06 3.12 8.79
CA VAL A 331 16.12 2.11 9.02
C VAL A 331 17.19 2.31 7.95
N PRO A 332 18.48 2.45 8.34
CA PRO A 332 19.55 2.65 7.38
C PRO A 332 19.59 1.59 6.27
N ASN A 333 19.98 1.98 5.07
CA ASN A 333 20.09 1.10 3.90
C ASN A 333 18.79 0.37 3.52
N THR A 334 17.64 1.02 3.70
CA THR A 334 16.34 0.49 3.25
C THR A 334 15.67 1.46 2.28
N GLU A 335 15.18 0.94 1.17
CA GLU A 335 14.54 1.77 0.13
C GLU A 335 13.46 1.01 -0.62
N LEU A 336 12.54 1.76 -1.22
CA LEU A 336 11.55 1.24 -2.18
C LEU A 336 11.40 2.22 -3.33
N LYS A 337 11.53 1.73 -4.55
CA LYS A 337 11.32 2.48 -5.79
C LYS A 337 10.07 1.99 -6.49
N LYS A 338 9.28 2.90 -7.02
CA LYS A 338 8.06 2.57 -7.76
C LYS A 338 7.93 3.44 -9.01
N VAL A 339 7.68 2.80 -10.14
CA VAL A 339 7.30 3.44 -11.40
C VAL A 339 5.90 3.00 -11.76
N THR A 340 5.05 3.94 -12.14
CA THR A 340 3.66 3.68 -12.53
C THR A 340 3.35 4.29 -13.89
N ILE A 341 2.65 3.56 -14.74
CA ILE A 341 2.16 4.05 -16.03
C ILE A 341 0.68 3.72 -16.11
N GLY A 342 -0.16 4.76 -16.19
CA GLY A 342 -1.60 4.63 -16.35
C GLY A 342 -2.05 5.14 -17.72
N LEU A 343 -2.83 4.34 -18.42
CA LEU A 343 -3.49 4.70 -19.68
C LEU A 343 -4.98 4.43 -19.57
N SER A 344 -5.79 5.43 -19.84
CA SER A 344 -7.24 5.24 -19.98
C SER A 344 -7.74 5.94 -21.25
N GLY A 345 -8.70 5.29 -21.90
CA GLY A 345 -9.29 5.83 -23.12
C GLY A 345 -10.77 5.47 -23.25
N SER A 346 -11.52 6.34 -23.90
CA SER A 346 -12.93 6.14 -24.26
C SER A 346 -13.11 6.49 -25.73
N LEU A 347 -13.75 5.59 -26.48
CA LEU A 347 -14.00 5.73 -27.90
C LEU A 347 -15.47 5.48 -28.20
N GLU A 348 -16.13 6.46 -28.79
CA GLU A 348 -17.48 6.31 -29.31
C GLU A 348 -17.41 5.71 -30.71
N LEU A 349 -18.01 4.54 -30.90
CA LEU A 349 -18.05 3.79 -32.15
C LEU A 349 -19.46 3.91 -32.76
N GLY A 350 -19.73 5.02 -33.42
CA GLY A 350 -21.05 5.40 -33.89
C GLY A 350 -21.96 5.87 -32.74
N GLU A 351 -23.28 5.89 -32.97
CA GLU A 351 -24.27 6.47 -32.03
C GLU A 351 -24.62 5.56 -30.85
N ARG A 352 -24.30 4.25 -30.90
CA ARG A 352 -24.82 3.22 -29.99
C ARG A 352 -23.76 2.38 -29.31
N MET A 353 -22.48 2.54 -29.63
CA MET A 353 -21.42 1.71 -29.10
C MET A 353 -20.32 2.56 -28.48
N ASN A 354 -19.96 2.24 -27.23
CA ASN A 354 -18.84 2.84 -26.52
C ASN A 354 -17.84 1.76 -26.14
N ALA A 355 -16.56 2.04 -26.36
CA ALA A 355 -15.45 1.23 -25.93
C ALA A 355 -14.61 2.01 -24.91
N ASN A 356 -14.33 1.40 -23.75
CA ASN A 356 -13.46 1.96 -22.73
C ASN A 356 -12.29 1.02 -22.48
N VAL A 357 -11.12 1.58 -22.28
CA VAL A 357 -9.91 0.86 -21.95
C VAL A 357 -9.29 1.52 -20.71
N SER A 358 -8.79 0.71 -19.79
CA SER A 358 -7.93 1.12 -18.69
C SER A 358 -6.79 0.13 -18.56
N LEU A 359 -5.54 0.62 -18.54
CA LEU A 359 -4.34 -0.17 -18.34
C LEU A 359 -3.45 0.55 -17.33
N ASN A 360 -3.02 -0.17 -16.31
CA ASN A 360 -2.12 0.33 -15.27
C ASN A 360 -0.96 -0.66 -15.14
N TYR A 361 0.24 -0.20 -15.38
CA TYR A 361 1.47 -0.94 -15.17
C TYR A 361 2.20 -0.38 -13.95
N PHE A 362 2.70 -1.28 -13.12
CA PHE A 362 3.46 -0.99 -11.92
C PHE A 362 4.75 -1.79 -11.93
N ASN A 363 5.87 -1.11 -11.74
CA ASN A 363 7.15 -1.71 -11.44
C ASN A 363 7.57 -1.22 -10.05
N ILE A 364 7.93 -2.16 -9.17
CA ILE A 364 8.28 -1.89 -7.78
C ILE A 364 9.54 -2.67 -7.47
N ASP A 365 10.57 -1.98 -7.00
CA ASP A 365 11.86 -2.56 -6.69
C ASP A 365 12.39 -2.08 -5.33
N SER A 366 13.05 -2.97 -4.62
CA SER A 366 13.81 -2.68 -3.40
C SER A 366 15.10 -3.50 -3.38
N ASP A 367 16.21 -2.84 -3.14
CA ASP A 367 17.49 -3.50 -2.94
C ASP A 367 17.64 -4.04 -1.52
N ASN A 368 16.86 -3.51 -0.57
CA ASN A 368 16.84 -4.03 0.80
C ASN A 368 15.55 -3.62 1.54
N LEU A 369 14.83 -4.61 2.06
CA LEU A 369 13.73 -4.45 3.01
C LEU A 369 14.15 -5.01 4.38
N PRO A 370 13.87 -4.31 5.50
CA PRO A 370 14.30 -4.77 6.81
C PRO A 370 13.53 -6.01 7.25
N THR A 371 14.21 -6.88 7.97
CA THR A 371 13.56 -8.02 8.65
C THR A 371 12.73 -7.53 9.83
N SER A 372 11.62 -8.19 10.10
CA SER A 372 10.71 -7.91 11.22
C SER A 372 10.74 -9.02 12.27
N GLY A 373 10.03 -8.83 13.39
CA GLY A 373 9.86 -9.83 14.43
C GLY A 373 11.10 -10.12 15.25
N TYR A 374 11.10 -11.26 15.95
CA TYR A 374 12.21 -11.74 16.78
C TYR A 374 13.25 -12.47 15.91
N ASP A 375 14.13 -11.71 15.29
CA ASP A 375 15.17 -12.19 14.38
C ASP A 375 16.43 -11.35 14.57
N ASN A 376 17.61 -11.97 14.60
CA ASN A 376 18.90 -11.28 14.77
C ASN A 376 19.23 -10.32 13.61
N GLU A 377 18.55 -10.45 12.48
CA GLU A 377 18.65 -9.54 11.35
C GLU A 377 17.78 -8.28 11.54
N ASN A 378 16.92 -8.25 12.57
CA ASN A 378 16.08 -7.10 12.89
C ASN A 378 16.76 -6.19 13.90
N PRO A 379 17.20 -4.96 13.53
CA PRO A 379 17.88 -4.05 14.45
C PRO A 379 17.03 -3.66 15.66
N PHE A 380 15.69 -3.62 15.53
CA PHE A 380 14.81 -3.30 16.66
C PHE A 380 14.77 -4.43 17.70
N GLN A 381 14.85 -5.68 17.27
CA GLN A 381 15.04 -6.80 18.18
C GLN A 381 16.38 -6.69 18.92
N GLN A 382 17.45 -6.32 18.23
CA GLN A 382 18.75 -6.11 18.87
C GLN A 382 18.70 -5.01 19.93
N PHE A 383 17.95 -3.92 19.73
CA PHE A 383 17.82 -2.85 20.73
C PHE A 383 17.14 -3.30 22.03
N ILE A 384 16.29 -4.32 22.00
CA ILE A 384 15.68 -4.88 23.21
C ILE A 384 16.75 -5.48 24.12
N TRP A 385 17.72 -6.17 23.53
CA TRP A 385 18.80 -6.88 24.22
C TRP A 385 20.08 -6.04 24.36
N SER A 386 20.20 -4.94 23.62
CA SER A 386 21.44 -4.17 23.58
C SER A 386 21.85 -3.61 24.93
N ALA A 387 23.11 -3.76 25.25
CA ALA A 387 23.73 -3.19 26.44
C ALA A 387 23.69 -1.65 26.42
N ARG A 388 23.31 -1.03 27.53
CA ARG A 388 23.12 0.42 27.62
C ARG A 388 24.39 1.24 27.64
N ASN A 389 25.56 0.61 27.93
CA ASN A 389 26.89 1.20 27.85
C ASN A 389 27.49 1.17 26.43
N VAL A 390 26.86 0.52 25.48
CA VAL A 390 27.34 0.45 24.10
C VAL A 390 26.83 1.65 23.31
N ASP A 391 27.74 2.39 22.69
CA ASP A 391 27.42 3.43 21.73
C ASP A 391 27.20 2.80 20.34
N PHE A 392 25.96 2.76 19.89
CA PHE A 392 25.60 2.19 18.58
C PHE A 392 26.13 3.03 17.41
N GLN A 393 26.37 4.33 17.60
CA GLN A 393 26.99 5.15 16.54
C GLN A 393 28.42 4.68 16.19
N GLU A 394 29.16 4.16 17.17
CA GLU A 394 30.48 3.62 16.91
C GLU A 394 30.43 2.38 16.02
N LEU A 395 29.40 1.55 16.14
CA LEU A 395 29.22 0.36 15.32
C LEU A 395 29.04 0.67 13.82
N ARG A 396 28.73 1.92 13.48
CA ARG A 396 28.56 2.38 12.08
C ARG A 396 29.84 2.27 11.26
N ASP A 397 30.99 2.45 11.91
CA ASP A 397 32.33 2.39 11.27
C ASP A 397 32.89 0.96 11.15
N TRP A 398 32.03 -0.03 11.11
CA TRP A 398 32.34 -1.45 11.13
C TRP A 398 33.41 -1.89 10.11
N ARG A 399 33.54 -1.20 8.98
CA ARG A 399 34.54 -1.52 7.94
C ARG A 399 35.99 -1.32 8.40
N ASN A 400 36.19 -0.46 9.38
CA ASN A 400 37.48 -0.18 9.96
C ASN A 400 37.76 -1.02 11.23
N PHE A 401 36.81 -1.89 11.62
CA PHE A 401 37.01 -2.76 12.79
C PHE A 401 37.81 -4.01 12.44
N PRO A 402 38.64 -4.54 13.39
CA PRO A 402 39.18 -5.86 13.23
C PRO A 402 38.06 -6.91 13.15
N LEU A 403 38.40 -8.07 12.62
CA LEU A 403 37.45 -9.18 12.61
C LEU A 403 37.29 -9.75 14.03
N ALA A 404 36.16 -10.32 14.31
CA ALA A 404 35.88 -11.04 15.54
C ALA A 404 36.88 -12.19 15.73
N PRO A 405 37.29 -12.48 16.99
CA PRO A 405 38.31 -13.49 17.28
C PRO A 405 37.91 -14.88 16.78
N GLU A 406 38.94 -15.65 16.41
CA GLU A 406 38.80 -17.07 16.08
C GLU A 406 38.13 -17.84 17.24
N GLY A 407 37.24 -18.77 16.92
CA GLY A 407 36.49 -19.58 17.89
C GLY A 407 35.28 -18.90 18.50
N THR A 408 34.97 -17.63 18.16
CA THR A 408 33.71 -16.98 18.50
C THR A 408 32.64 -17.32 17.48
N LYS A 409 31.37 -17.17 17.84
CA LYS A 409 30.26 -17.39 16.88
C LYS A 409 30.27 -16.40 15.72
N ALA A 410 30.82 -15.23 15.90
CA ALA A 410 30.92 -14.18 14.91
C ALA A 410 32.27 -14.14 14.18
N GLU A 411 33.07 -15.22 14.28
CA GLU A 411 34.36 -15.32 13.58
C GLU A 411 34.26 -14.91 12.12
N GLY A 412 35.20 -14.05 11.69
CA GLY A 412 35.23 -13.54 10.32
C GLY A 412 34.28 -12.38 10.03
N THR A 413 33.49 -11.92 11.00
CA THR A 413 32.67 -10.69 10.90
C THR A 413 33.39 -9.53 11.62
N PRO A 414 33.00 -8.26 11.38
CA PRO A 414 33.50 -7.13 12.11
C PRO A 414 33.30 -7.26 13.63
N LEU A 415 34.29 -6.80 14.40
CA LEU A 415 34.20 -6.77 15.85
C LEU A 415 32.89 -6.10 16.30
N ASN A 416 32.27 -6.69 17.32
CA ASN A 416 31.00 -6.24 17.89
C ASN A 416 31.04 -6.32 19.41
N TRP A 417 30.09 -5.67 20.06
CA TRP A 417 29.95 -5.62 21.52
C TRP A 417 29.54 -6.97 22.14
N ASN A 418 28.88 -7.82 21.38
CA ASN A 418 28.48 -9.16 21.79
C ASN A 418 28.63 -10.14 20.62
N HIS A 419 29.52 -11.12 20.75
CA HIS A 419 29.76 -12.12 19.70
C HIS A 419 28.84 -13.34 19.79
N ASN A 420 28.19 -13.55 20.94
CA ASN A 420 27.38 -14.75 21.17
C ASN A 420 26.00 -14.68 20.57
N PHE A 421 25.37 -13.50 20.63
CA PHE A 421 23.94 -13.35 20.31
C PHE A 421 23.65 -12.29 19.24
N GLN A 422 24.53 -11.30 19.10
CA GLN A 422 24.27 -10.15 18.25
C GLN A 422 25.30 -10.04 17.12
N ASN A 423 24.86 -9.60 15.96
CA ASN A 423 25.72 -9.10 14.90
C ASN A 423 25.78 -7.57 14.99
N ASN A 424 26.77 -6.94 14.35
CA ASN A 424 26.74 -5.50 14.18
C ASN A 424 25.53 -5.10 13.31
N PRO A 425 24.58 -4.27 13.79
CA PRO A 425 23.34 -3.97 13.05
C PRO A 425 23.57 -3.25 11.72
N TYR A 426 24.59 -2.40 11.62
CA TYR A 426 24.93 -1.73 10.36
C TYR A 426 25.54 -2.70 9.35
N TRP A 427 26.39 -3.63 9.81
CA TRP A 427 26.93 -4.67 8.97
C TRP A 427 25.83 -5.58 8.42
N VAL A 428 24.88 -5.98 9.26
CA VAL A 428 23.73 -6.78 8.86
C VAL A 428 22.93 -6.07 7.76
N LEU A 429 22.56 -4.80 7.97
CA LEU A 429 21.76 -4.04 7.00
C LEU A 429 22.48 -3.80 5.66
N GLU A 430 23.79 -3.93 5.61
CA GLU A 430 24.56 -3.75 4.38
C GLU A 430 24.93 -5.07 3.68
N THR A 431 24.95 -6.18 4.41
CA THR A 431 25.40 -7.47 3.88
C THR A 431 24.28 -8.51 3.78
N ASN A 432 23.33 -8.49 4.71
CA ASN A 432 22.23 -9.44 4.79
C ASN A 432 20.98 -8.77 4.17
N LEU A 433 20.87 -8.83 2.87
CA LEU A 433 19.89 -8.06 2.12
C LEU A 433 18.66 -8.91 1.76
N ASN A 434 17.49 -8.29 1.85
CA ASN A 434 16.23 -8.82 1.35
C ASN A 434 15.77 -7.97 0.18
N THR A 435 15.94 -8.47 -1.04
CA THR A 435 15.53 -7.76 -2.24
C THR A 435 14.11 -8.12 -2.64
N PHE A 436 13.45 -7.19 -3.29
CA PHE A 436 12.10 -7.37 -3.81
C PHE A 436 11.97 -6.70 -5.17
N GLY A 437 11.42 -7.41 -6.15
CA GLY A 437 11.10 -6.86 -7.47
C GLY A 437 9.74 -7.37 -7.93
N LYS A 438 8.88 -6.49 -8.45
CA LYS A 438 7.53 -6.83 -8.91
C LYS A 438 7.14 -6.01 -10.13
N ASP A 439 6.74 -6.70 -11.18
CA ASP A 439 6.10 -6.13 -12.38
C ASP A 439 4.64 -6.55 -12.40
N ARG A 440 3.72 -5.61 -12.46
CA ARG A 440 2.27 -5.87 -12.48
C ARG A 440 1.56 -5.09 -13.57
N LEU A 441 0.61 -5.75 -14.22
CA LEU A 441 -0.33 -5.16 -15.17
C LEU A 441 -1.76 -5.40 -14.68
N VAL A 442 -2.51 -4.32 -14.46
CA VAL A 442 -3.95 -4.34 -14.17
C VAL A 442 -4.68 -3.57 -15.24
N GLY A 443 -5.69 -4.17 -15.84
CA GLY A 443 -6.43 -3.44 -16.86
C GLY A 443 -7.72 -4.11 -17.31
N ASN A 444 -8.50 -3.36 -18.08
CA ASN A 444 -9.73 -3.85 -18.67
C ASN A 444 -10.02 -3.23 -20.03
N ILE A 445 -10.83 -3.95 -20.78
CA ILE A 445 -11.55 -3.46 -21.95
C ILE A 445 -13.04 -3.66 -21.67
N ASP A 446 -13.82 -2.59 -21.82
CA ASP A 446 -15.25 -2.56 -21.58
C ASP A 446 -15.95 -2.08 -22.85
N LEU A 447 -16.89 -2.87 -23.37
CA LEU A 447 -17.69 -2.53 -24.54
C LEU A 447 -19.15 -2.43 -24.11
N SER A 448 -19.78 -1.28 -24.37
CA SER A 448 -21.20 -1.02 -24.14
C SER A 448 -21.90 -0.80 -25.46
N TYR A 449 -22.94 -1.59 -25.74
CA TYR A 449 -23.76 -1.48 -26.95
C TYR A 449 -25.23 -1.26 -26.59
N GLN A 450 -25.76 -0.12 -26.98
CA GLN A 450 -27.16 0.23 -26.78
C GLN A 450 -28.03 -0.43 -27.88
N LEU A 451 -28.66 -1.56 -27.55
CA LEU A 451 -29.52 -2.31 -28.44
C LEU A 451 -30.80 -1.54 -28.77
N THR A 452 -31.42 -0.95 -27.75
CA THR A 452 -32.54 -0.01 -27.82
C THR A 452 -32.36 1.08 -26.79
N ASP A 453 -33.25 2.07 -26.71
CA ASP A 453 -33.17 3.17 -25.74
C ASP A 453 -33.29 2.68 -24.27
N TRP A 454 -33.81 1.49 -24.05
CA TRP A 454 -34.03 0.89 -22.73
C TRP A 454 -33.24 -0.41 -22.49
N LEU A 455 -32.49 -0.92 -23.48
CA LEU A 455 -31.78 -2.19 -23.43
C LEU A 455 -30.32 -2.00 -23.85
N THR A 456 -29.38 -2.29 -22.93
CA THR A 456 -27.97 -2.17 -23.15
C THR A 456 -27.25 -3.49 -22.88
N LEU A 457 -26.32 -3.87 -23.75
CA LEU A 457 -25.41 -4.98 -23.60
C LEU A 457 -24.02 -4.45 -23.23
N ASN A 458 -23.48 -4.90 -22.10
CA ASN A 458 -22.13 -4.60 -21.68
C ASN A 458 -21.29 -5.89 -21.66
N THR A 459 -20.08 -5.82 -22.18
CA THR A 459 -19.10 -6.90 -22.08
C THR A 459 -17.80 -6.33 -21.54
N LYS A 460 -17.17 -7.02 -20.61
CA LYS A 460 -15.92 -6.60 -19.99
C LYS A 460 -14.93 -7.75 -19.96
N LEU A 461 -13.69 -7.47 -20.33
CA LEU A 461 -12.54 -8.33 -20.12
C LEU A 461 -11.57 -7.61 -19.16
N GLY A 462 -11.29 -8.21 -18.02
CA GLY A 462 -10.37 -7.70 -17.00
C GLY A 462 -9.19 -8.63 -16.82
N LEU A 463 -8.03 -8.05 -16.52
CA LEU A 463 -6.77 -8.73 -16.26
C LEU A 463 -6.10 -8.14 -15.02
N ASP A 464 -5.62 -9.01 -14.12
CA ASP A 464 -4.62 -8.72 -13.10
C ASP A 464 -3.51 -9.75 -13.22
N SER A 465 -2.31 -9.31 -13.58
CA SER A 465 -1.16 -10.20 -13.78
C SER A 465 0.10 -9.58 -13.21
N TYR A 466 0.87 -10.37 -12.45
CA TYR A 466 2.17 -9.92 -11.96
C TYR A 466 3.21 -11.06 -11.93
N SER A 467 4.48 -10.65 -12.07
CA SER A 467 5.67 -11.44 -11.77
C SER A 467 6.40 -10.79 -10.60
N GLN A 468 6.81 -11.59 -9.61
CA GLN A 468 7.48 -11.12 -8.41
C GLN A 468 8.71 -11.98 -8.14
N LEU A 469 9.83 -11.34 -7.84
CA LEU A 469 11.08 -11.97 -7.43
C LEU A 469 11.46 -11.44 -6.05
N GLU A 470 11.73 -12.36 -5.13
CA GLU A 470 12.24 -12.07 -3.80
C GLU A 470 13.55 -12.80 -3.62
N THR A 471 14.56 -12.14 -3.07
CA THR A 471 15.77 -12.82 -2.62
C THR A 471 16.08 -12.42 -1.18
N SER A 472 16.67 -13.34 -0.43
CA SER A 472 17.23 -13.08 0.89
C SER A 472 18.59 -13.71 0.99
N ARG A 473 19.57 -12.96 1.48
CA ARG A 473 20.93 -13.44 1.66
C ARG A 473 21.44 -13.13 3.05
N LYS A 474 22.22 -14.05 3.60
CA LYS A 474 22.97 -13.84 4.84
C LYS A 474 24.43 -14.06 4.58
N ALA A 475 25.27 -13.14 5.03
CA ALA A 475 26.71 -13.23 4.90
C ALA A 475 27.28 -14.34 5.80
N VAL A 476 28.42 -14.90 5.39
CA VAL A 476 29.19 -15.83 6.21
C VAL A 476 29.56 -15.16 7.53
N GLY A 477 29.39 -15.87 8.65
CA GLY A 477 29.62 -15.38 10.00
C GLY A 477 28.36 -14.78 10.67
N SER A 478 27.23 -14.64 9.97
CA SER A 478 25.97 -14.24 10.62
C SER A 478 25.59 -15.24 11.71
N ASN A 479 25.12 -14.75 12.87
CA ASN A 479 24.85 -15.59 14.05
C ASN A 479 23.91 -16.77 13.77
N ASN A 480 22.94 -16.61 12.87
CA ASN A 480 21.99 -17.67 12.47
C ASN A 480 22.36 -18.33 11.14
N ALA A 481 23.51 -17.99 10.54
CA ALA A 481 23.95 -18.53 9.26
C ALA A 481 25.50 -18.46 9.15
N GLN A 482 26.19 -19.25 9.95
CA GLN A 482 27.65 -19.26 10.04
C GLN A 482 28.35 -19.44 8.68
N ASN A 483 27.76 -20.27 7.81
CA ASN A 483 28.25 -20.50 6.45
C ASN A 483 27.55 -19.62 5.41
N GLY A 484 26.82 -18.58 5.85
CA GLY A 484 25.97 -17.81 4.98
C GLY A 484 24.76 -18.58 4.45
N SER A 485 23.83 -17.89 3.82
CA SER A 485 22.67 -18.54 3.17
C SER A 485 22.17 -17.70 2.00
N TYR A 486 21.41 -18.34 1.13
CA TYR A 486 20.72 -17.66 0.04
C TYR A 486 19.33 -18.26 -0.19
N PHE A 487 18.35 -17.38 -0.35
CA PHE A 487 16.99 -17.74 -0.67
C PHE A 487 16.52 -16.98 -1.90
N GLU A 488 15.75 -17.66 -2.74
CA GLU A 488 15.11 -17.08 -3.90
C GLU A 488 13.67 -17.58 -4.01
N LEU A 489 12.73 -16.68 -4.26
CA LEU A 489 11.34 -16.98 -4.52
C LEU A 489 10.87 -16.22 -5.75
N GLN A 490 10.35 -16.94 -6.72
CA GLN A 490 9.67 -16.39 -7.87
C GLN A 490 8.19 -16.75 -7.82
N ARG A 491 7.33 -15.75 -7.96
CA ARG A 491 5.89 -15.92 -8.07
C ARG A 491 5.41 -15.37 -9.40
N ARG A 492 4.48 -16.07 -10.00
CA ARG A 492 3.73 -15.61 -11.16
C ARG A 492 2.24 -15.78 -10.87
N PHE A 493 1.52 -14.68 -10.98
CA PHE A 493 0.08 -14.62 -10.77
C PHE A 493 -0.60 -14.07 -12.01
N GLU A 494 -1.72 -14.66 -12.39
CA GLU A 494 -2.58 -14.17 -13.45
C GLU A 494 -4.04 -14.47 -13.09
N GLU A 495 -4.88 -13.43 -13.12
CA GLU A 495 -6.33 -13.57 -13.01
C GLU A 495 -7.00 -12.85 -14.17
N THR A 496 -7.83 -13.55 -14.92
CA THR A 496 -8.68 -13.00 -15.96
C THR A 496 -10.14 -13.08 -15.57
N ASN A 497 -10.89 -12.02 -15.85
CA ASN A 497 -12.32 -11.92 -15.60
C ASN A 497 -13.03 -11.51 -16.88
N SER A 498 -13.89 -12.37 -17.42
CA SER A 498 -14.71 -12.07 -18.59
C SER A 498 -16.16 -11.99 -18.15
N SER A 499 -16.86 -10.89 -18.44
CA SER A 499 -18.27 -10.72 -18.06
C SER A 499 -19.12 -10.20 -19.18
N ILE A 500 -20.40 -10.59 -19.14
CA ILE A 500 -21.46 -10.12 -20.01
C ILE A 500 -22.63 -9.69 -19.15
N LEU A 501 -23.24 -8.54 -19.46
CA LEU A 501 -24.34 -7.97 -18.71
C LEU A 501 -25.37 -7.37 -19.66
N LEU A 502 -26.60 -7.86 -19.61
CA LEU A 502 -27.75 -7.30 -20.31
C LEU A 502 -28.55 -6.47 -19.31
N SER A 503 -28.70 -5.17 -19.55
CA SER A 503 -29.35 -4.23 -18.65
C SER A 503 -30.59 -3.62 -19.30
N ILE A 504 -31.71 -3.69 -18.60
CA ILE A 504 -32.98 -3.07 -18.91
C ILE A 504 -33.18 -1.89 -17.96
N ASN A 505 -33.46 -0.70 -18.50
CA ASN A 505 -33.84 0.47 -17.73
C ASN A 505 -35.07 1.10 -18.39
N LYS A 506 -36.19 1.10 -17.70
CA LYS A 506 -37.44 1.60 -18.27
C LYS A 506 -38.33 2.26 -17.22
N LEU A 507 -38.87 3.42 -17.54
CA LEU A 507 -40.02 3.98 -16.83
C LEU A 507 -41.28 3.26 -17.33
N ILE A 508 -41.96 2.57 -16.41
CA ILE A 508 -43.24 1.89 -16.72
C ILE A 508 -44.37 2.93 -16.78
N THR A 509 -44.32 3.88 -15.83
CA THR A 509 -45.17 5.09 -15.78
C THR A 509 -44.29 6.27 -15.33
N GLU A 510 -44.84 7.50 -15.29
CA GLU A 510 -44.14 8.66 -14.76
C GLU A 510 -43.70 8.47 -13.29
N ASP A 511 -44.45 7.66 -12.53
CA ASP A 511 -44.19 7.39 -11.10
C ASP A 511 -43.44 6.09 -10.84
N ILE A 512 -43.37 5.15 -11.80
CA ILE A 512 -42.80 3.80 -11.59
C ILE A 512 -41.64 3.56 -12.52
N GLY A 513 -40.44 3.41 -11.91
CA GLY A 513 -39.22 3.00 -12.59
C GLY A 513 -38.94 1.51 -12.36
N PHE A 514 -38.38 0.85 -13.36
CA PHE A 514 -37.93 -0.53 -13.32
C PHE A 514 -36.56 -0.68 -13.96
N SER A 515 -35.65 -1.32 -13.26
CA SER A 515 -34.36 -1.76 -13.82
C SER A 515 -34.16 -3.25 -13.55
N LEU A 516 -33.61 -3.96 -14.52
CA LEU A 516 -33.20 -5.37 -14.39
C LEU A 516 -31.94 -5.58 -15.17
N SER A 517 -30.97 -6.21 -14.54
CA SER A 517 -29.73 -6.65 -15.19
C SER A 517 -29.55 -8.16 -15.01
N LEU A 518 -29.21 -8.83 -16.10
CA LEU A 518 -28.90 -10.26 -16.15
C LEU A 518 -27.46 -10.40 -16.61
N GLY A 519 -26.65 -11.12 -15.85
CA GLY A 519 -25.22 -11.22 -16.14
C GLY A 519 -24.63 -12.59 -15.93
N GLY A 520 -23.48 -12.79 -16.57
CA GLY A 520 -22.58 -13.92 -16.37
C GLY A 520 -21.14 -13.45 -16.23
N ASN A 521 -20.37 -14.17 -15.45
CA ASN A 521 -18.93 -13.94 -15.30
C ASN A 521 -18.16 -15.26 -15.35
N HIS A 522 -17.04 -15.24 -16.02
CA HIS A 522 -16.04 -16.31 -16.03
C HIS A 522 -14.73 -15.76 -15.49
N MET A 523 -14.26 -16.31 -14.39
CA MET A 523 -12.98 -15.99 -13.78
C MET A 523 -12.04 -17.20 -13.92
N ASN A 524 -10.82 -16.95 -14.36
CA ASN A 524 -9.74 -17.91 -14.35
C ASN A 524 -8.53 -17.29 -13.64
N ARG A 525 -7.93 -18.05 -12.72
CA ARG A 525 -6.79 -17.63 -11.89
C ARG A 525 -5.74 -18.72 -11.87
N ASP A 526 -4.51 -18.34 -12.12
CA ASP A 526 -3.32 -19.15 -11.96
C ASP A 526 -2.32 -18.44 -11.03
N ASP A 527 -1.88 -19.15 -9.98
CA ASP A 527 -0.87 -18.67 -9.03
C ASP A 527 0.21 -19.74 -8.91
N THR A 528 1.40 -19.45 -9.41
CA THR A 528 2.55 -20.37 -9.43
C THR A 528 3.66 -19.75 -8.58
N LEU A 529 4.17 -20.51 -7.64
CA LEU A 529 5.29 -20.16 -6.80
C LEU A 529 6.45 -21.13 -7.06
N THR A 530 7.65 -20.62 -7.15
CA THR A 530 8.89 -21.41 -7.16
C THR A 530 9.82 -20.81 -6.14
N SER A 531 10.26 -21.59 -5.16
CA SER A 531 11.24 -21.10 -4.18
C SER A 531 12.35 -22.12 -3.98
N ALA A 532 13.55 -21.62 -3.69
CA ALA A 532 14.70 -22.43 -3.34
C ALA A 532 15.48 -21.77 -2.21
N TYR A 533 15.94 -22.57 -1.26
CA TYR A 533 16.74 -22.12 -0.13
C TYR A 533 18.05 -22.89 -0.06
N LEU A 534 19.14 -22.18 -0.02
CA LEU A 534 20.50 -22.68 0.12
C LEU A 534 21.00 -22.33 1.52
N PRO A 535 21.13 -23.31 2.45
CA PRO A 535 21.45 -23.06 3.85
C PRO A 535 22.93 -22.77 4.10
N ASN A 536 23.83 -23.15 3.18
CA ASN A 536 25.29 -22.96 3.34
C ASN A 536 25.91 -22.63 1.98
N LEU A 537 26.76 -21.63 1.96
CA LEU A 537 27.53 -21.18 0.79
C LEU A 537 28.89 -21.90 0.74
N GLU A 538 29.31 -22.37 -0.42
CA GLU A 538 30.66 -22.88 -0.68
C GLU A 538 31.68 -21.74 -0.73
N LEU A 539 31.35 -20.69 -1.48
CA LEU A 539 32.19 -19.51 -1.65
C LEU A 539 31.51 -18.32 -0.94
N PRO A 540 32.19 -17.66 0.00
CA PRO A 540 31.68 -16.46 0.65
C PRO A 540 31.31 -15.38 -0.37
N ASN A 541 30.24 -14.63 -0.09
CA ASN A 541 29.77 -13.49 -0.89
C ASN A 541 29.32 -13.80 -2.33
N LEU A 542 29.19 -15.09 -2.70
CA LEU A 542 28.59 -15.51 -3.96
C LEU A 542 27.17 -16.03 -3.71
N TYR A 543 26.19 -15.16 -3.89
CA TYR A 543 24.78 -15.45 -3.60
C TYR A 543 24.06 -15.94 -4.87
N THR A 544 24.13 -17.23 -5.09
CA THR A 544 23.45 -17.93 -6.20
C THR A 544 23.12 -19.35 -5.78
N LEU A 545 22.04 -19.91 -6.30
CA LEU A 545 21.58 -21.28 -6.00
C LEU A 545 22.59 -22.37 -6.42
N THR A 546 23.55 -22.03 -7.26
CA THR A 546 24.62 -22.95 -7.68
C THR A 546 25.83 -22.99 -6.75
N ASN A 547 25.89 -22.06 -5.77
CA ASN A 547 26.99 -21.97 -4.79
C ASN A 547 26.75 -22.90 -3.58
N LEU A 548 26.56 -24.17 -3.84
CA LEU A 548 26.33 -25.20 -2.85
C LEU A 548 27.63 -25.69 -2.22
N GLN A 549 27.68 -25.73 -0.90
CA GLN A 549 28.77 -26.37 -0.19
C GLN A 549 28.77 -27.88 -0.49
N THR A 550 29.80 -28.35 -1.17
CA THR A 550 30.03 -29.77 -1.42
C THR A 550 30.82 -30.35 -0.26
N ASN A 551 30.29 -31.35 0.40
CA ASN A 551 31.01 -32.06 1.45
C ASN A 551 32.29 -32.68 0.88
N SER A 552 33.46 -32.15 1.26
CA SER A 552 34.77 -32.44 0.66
C SER A 552 35.27 -33.90 0.87
N THR A 553 34.61 -34.68 1.74
CA THR A 553 34.97 -36.09 2.03
C THR A 553 34.26 -37.12 1.18
N THR A 554 33.13 -36.77 0.60
CA THR A 554 32.45 -37.57 -0.40
C THR A 554 31.93 -36.59 -1.43
N ARG A 555 32.47 -36.59 -2.63
CA ARG A 555 31.87 -35.93 -3.81
C ARG A 555 30.52 -36.59 -4.15
N GLN A 556 29.74 -36.88 -3.16
CA GLN A 556 28.35 -37.24 -3.34
C GLN A 556 27.61 -35.98 -3.72
N ASN A 557 27.11 -36.00 -4.92
CA ASN A 557 26.16 -35.02 -5.42
C ASN A 557 25.28 -34.53 -4.27
N VAL A 558 25.28 -33.21 -4.04
CA VAL A 558 24.28 -32.56 -3.23
C VAL A 558 22.93 -33.15 -3.64
N THR A 559 22.39 -33.99 -2.81
CA THR A 559 21.10 -34.59 -3.08
C THR A 559 20.08 -33.47 -3.06
N ARG A 560 19.04 -33.56 -3.88
CA ARG A 560 17.87 -32.65 -3.92
C ARG A 560 17.31 -32.29 -2.53
N GLY A 561 17.78 -32.89 -1.44
CA GLY A 561 17.40 -32.66 -0.05
C GLY A 561 18.03 -31.44 0.61
N ASP A 562 19.15 -30.92 0.07
CA ASP A 562 19.84 -29.77 0.67
C ASP A 562 19.33 -28.43 0.13
N ILE A 563 18.67 -28.42 -1.02
CA ILE A 563 17.88 -27.30 -1.52
C ILE A 563 16.41 -27.62 -1.28
N ASN A 564 15.78 -26.89 -0.36
CA ASN A 564 14.34 -26.94 -0.20
C ASN A 564 13.68 -26.25 -1.40
N TYR A 565 13.27 -27.04 -2.38
CA TYR A 565 12.61 -26.58 -3.58
C TYR A 565 11.09 -26.82 -3.48
N ILE A 566 10.31 -25.77 -3.57
CA ILE A 566 8.85 -25.82 -3.53
C ILE A 566 8.31 -25.22 -4.83
N ARG A 567 7.38 -25.90 -5.47
CA ARG A 567 6.71 -25.42 -6.68
C ARG A 567 5.20 -25.71 -6.64
N PRO A 568 4.44 -25.09 -5.75
CA PRO A 568 2.99 -25.18 -5.78
C PRO A 568 2.43 -24.40 -6.98
N ARG A 569 1.40 -24.94 -7.57
CA ARG A 569 0.53 -24.26 -8.53
C ARG A 569 -0.89 -24.31 -7.98
N ASN A 570 -1.53 -23.16 -7.89
CA ASN A 570 -2.92 -23.05 -7.48
C ASN A 570 -3.72 -22.46 -8.64
N SER A 571 -4.59 -23.27 -9.22
CA SER A 571 -5.44 -22.89 -10.34
C SER A 571 -6.89 -22.88 -9.88
N GLN A 572 -7.62 -21.82 -10.18
CA GLN A 572 -9.03 -21.68 -9.78
C GLN A 572 -9.84 -21.11 -10.94
N GLN A 573 -11.01 -21.71 -11.16
CA GLN A 573 -11.98 -21.23 -12.13
C GLN A 573 -13.33 -21.04 -11.45
N ILE A 574 -14.00 -19.92 -11.73
CA ILE A 574 -15.36 -19.64 -11.23
C ILE A 574 -16.22 -19.18 -12.40
N ASN A 575 -17.34 -19.91 -12.61
CA ASN A 575 -18.40 -19.48 -13.51
C ASN A 575 -19.56 -18.96 -12.68
N SER A 576 -20.15 -17.85 -13.08
CA SER A 576 -21.21 -17.19 -12.32
C SER A 576 -22.35 -16.77 -13.21
N ALA A 577 -23.57 -16.93 -12.72
CA ALA A 577 -24.77 -16.31 -13.28
C ALA A 577 -25.44 -15.46 -12.20
N TYR A 578 -25.85 -14.25 -12.55
CA TYR A 578 -26.45 -13.34 -11.58
C TYR A 578 -27.52 -12.45 -12.20
N ALA A 579 -28.44 -12.02 -11.36
CA ALA A 579 -29.47 -11.06 -11.69
C ALA A 579 -29.59 -10.03 -10.56
N TYR A 580 -29.78 -8.78 -10.92
CA TYR A 580 -30.14 -7.74 -9.97
C TYR A 580 -31.06 -6.72 -10.61
N GLY A 581 -31.89 -6.10 -9.80
CA GLY A 581 -32.81 -5.08 -10.30
C GLY A 581 -33.37 -4.24 -9.17
N GLN A 582 -34.13 -3.23 -9.58
CA GLN A 582 -34.75 -2.29 -8.67
C GLN A 582 -36.10 -1.86 -9.23
N PHE A 583 -37.07 -1.81 -8.34
CA PHE A 583 -38.31 -1.06 -8.56
C PHE A 583 -38.24 0.26 -7.81
N SER A 584 -38.61 1.35 -8.44
CA SER A 584 -38.77 2.65 -7.79
C SER A 584 -40.17 3.19 -7.94
N TYR A 585 -40.68 3.80 -6.85
CA TYR A 585 -41.98 4.49 -6.86
C TYR A 585 -41.74 5.93 -6.43
N LYS A 586 -42.07 6.89 -7.34
CA LYS A 586 -41.92 8.35 -7.15
C LYS A 586 -40.54 8.78 -6.63
N GLU A 587 -39.51 8.02 -6.94
CA GLU A 587 -38.13 8.24 -6.41
C GLU A 587 -38.06 8.34 -4.87
N MET A 588 -39.09 7.85 -4.18
CA MET A 588 -39.19 7.86 -2.70
C MET A 588 -39.05 6.47 -2.09
N VAL A 589 -39.52 5.44 -2.80
CA VAL A 589 -39.45 4.05 -2.33
C VAL A 589 -38.70 3.22 -3.36
N PHE A 590 -37.68 2.50 -2.89
CA PHE A 590 -36.86 1.63 -3.72
C PHE A 590 -36.90 0.21 -3.16
N LEU A 591 -37.09 -0.76 -4.03
CA LEU A 591 -37.01 -2.18 -3.72
C LEU A 591 -35.93 -2.83 -4.58
N ASP A 592 -34.82 -3.21 -3.95
CA ASP A 592 -33.72 -3.90 -4.61
C ASP A 592 -33.84 -5.41 -4.46
N PHE A 593 -33.51 -6.14 -5.51
CA PHE A 593 -33.34 -7.58 -5.47
C PHE A 593 -32.06 -8.00 -6.17
N THR A 594 -31.41 -9.02 -5.61
CA THR A 594 -30.16 -9.58 -6.15
C THR A 594 -30.16 -11.09 -5.97
N ALA A 595 -29.77 -11.80 -7.01
CA ALA A 595 -29.56 -13.25 -6.98
C ALA A 595 -28.25 -13.57 -7.70
N ARG A 596 -27.47 -14.51 -7.16
CA ARG A 596 -26.24 -14.99 -7.78
C ARG A 596 -26.02 -16.45 -7.47
N ASN A 597 -25.50 -17.17 -8.44
CA ASN A 597 -25.00 -18.53 -8.27
C ASN A 597 -23.59 -18.63 -8.87
N ASP A 598 -22.67 -19.23 -8.10
CA ASP A 598 -21.27 -19.43 -8.47
C ASP A 598 -20.97 -20.94 -8.52
N TRP A 599 -20.34 -21.38 -9.61
CA TRP A 599 -19.76 -22.72 -9.75
C TRP A 599 -18.23 -22.55 -9.74
N ALA A 600 -17.61 -22.99 -8.66
CA ALA A 600 -16.18 -22.91 -8.49
C ALA A 600 -15.53 -24.27 -8.69
N SER A 601 -14.45 -24.31 -9.45
CA SER A 601 -13.52 -25.42 -9.53
C SER A 601 -12.30 -25.08 -8.69
N ILE A 602 -12.03 -25.87 -7.65
CA ILE A 602 -10.79 -25.78 -6.85
C ILE A 602 -9.96 -26.99 -7.27
N LEU A 603 -8.89 -26.72 -8.00
CA LEU A 603 -7.94 -27.73 -8.46
C LEU A 603 -6.67 -27.73 -7.61
#